data_7519c07a91ae95858a4aa031fd748919
#
_entry.id   7519c07a91ae95858a4aa031fd748919
#
_cell.length_a   1.000
_cell.length_b   1.000
_cell.length_c   1.000
_cell.angle_alpha   90.00
_cell.angle_beta   90.00
_cell.angle_gamma   90.00
#
_symmetry.space_group_name_H-M   'P 1'
#
loop_
_entity.id
_entity.type
_entity.pdbx_description
1 polymer ?
#
loop_
_entity_poly.entity_id
_entity_poly.type
_entity_poly.pdbx_seq_one_letter_code
_entity_poly.pdbx_strand_id
1 'polypeptide(L)'
;QPLYPTTAGTTPCVPFSDTQYGNNDVEGPSAGHGTHVSGIITANRTNGLGGDGVASNVLIMGLRAVPNGDEADKDVALAIRYAVDNGAQIINMSFGKAVSPNKTEVIEAIKYAEEKGVLCVHAAGNSSIDIGKEPNFPSPKYPSMSKEFSNWIEVGASTRYKKAKADKKNGGFKQPGLAARFSNYNNDMVDVFAPGLEIYSTIPNNEYIAIQGTSMASPMVAGVAALLKSYYPKLTMFEIRDIIFQSVQTIDRTTPLPGDIVEVPFAELCATDGIVNVYNAVQLAEEKSAGK
;
A
#
# COMPACT_ATOMS: atom_id res chain seq x y z
N GLN A 1 7.29 -26.94 17.42
CA GLN A 1 7.68 -26.17 18.61
C GLN A 1 7.85 -24.71 18.15
N PRO A 2 7.33 -23.72 18.89
CA PRO A 2 7.58 -22.32 18.54
C PRO A 2 9.08 -22.06 18.67
N LEU A 3 9.66 -21.43 17.65
CA LEU A 3 11.08 -21.09 17.59
C LEU A 3 11.47 -19.93 18.55
N TYR A 4 10.49 -19.37 19.26
CA TYR A 4 10.70 -18.28 20.22
C TYR A 4 10.07 -18.58 21.57
N PRO A 5 10.73 -18.23 22.69
CA PRO A 5 10.13 -18.32 24.00
C PRO A 5 8.99 -17.32 24.16
N THR A 6 7.85 -17.79 24.67
CA THR A 6 6.60 -17.02 24.86
C THR A 6 6.63 -16.10 26.08
N THR A 7 7.74 -15.45 26.41
CA THR A 7 7.80 -14.47 27.49
C THR A 7 7.56 -13.07 26.95
N ALA A 8 6.51 -12.46 27.42
CA ALA A 8 6.16 -11.08 27.12
C ALA A 8 7.35 -10.13 27.38
N GLY A 9 7.75 -9.39 26.33
CA GLY A 9 8.54 -8.19 26.53
C GLY A 9 9.81 -8.00 25.70
N THR A 10 10.39 -9.04 25.11
CA THR A 10 11.54 -8.84 24.19
C THR A 10 11.47 -9.88 23.06
N THR A 11 11.21 -9.43 21.86
CA THR A 11 11.46 -10.29 20.68
C THR A 11 12.97 -10.54 20.64
N PRO A 12 13.45 -11.80 20.70
CA PRO A 12 14.88 -12.04 20.57
C PRO A 12 15.37 -11.49 19.24
N CYS A 13 16.50 -10.80 19.25
CA CYS A 13 17.18 -10.41 18.02
C CYS A 13 17.61 -11.71 17.30
N VAL A 14 16.85 -12.11 16.28
CA VAL A 14 17.22 -13.24 15.42
C VAL A 14 18.42 -12.82 14.60
N PRO A 15 19.52 -13.59 14.59
CA PRO A 15 20.70 -13.25 13.79
C PRO A 15 20.33 -13.04 12.32
N PHE A 16 20.94 -12.07 11.65
CA PHE A 16 20.68 -11.79 10.23
C PHE A 16 20.93 -13.01 9.33
N SER A 17 21.86 -13.89 9.72
CA SER A 17 22.16 -15.15 9.05
C SER A 17 21.09 -16.23 9.17
N ASP A 18 20.17 -16.11 10.13
CA ASP A 18 19.09 -17.08 10.29
C ASP A 18 17.95 -16.74 9.32
N THR A 19 17.76 -17.59 8.33
CA THR A 19 16.72 -17.48 7.29
C THR A 19 15.59 -18.50 7.46
N GLN A 20 15.65 -19.33 8.49
CA GLN A 20 14.66 -20.37 8.78
C GLN A 20 14.00 -20.13 10.15
N TYR A 21 13.16 -19.11 10.21
CA TYR A 21 12.37 -18.82 11.40
C TYR A 21 10.98 -18.32 10.99
N GLY A 22 10.10 -18.37 11.92
CA GLY A 22 8.71 -17.95 11.76
C GLY A 22 7.81 -18.80 12.66
N ASN A 23 6.62 -18.35 12.87
CA ASN A 23 5.59 -19.03 13.63
C ASN A 23 4.21 -18.62 13.12
N ASN A 24 3.16 -19.17 13.72
CA ASN A 24 1.78 -18.86 13.36
C ASN A 24 1.16 -17.71 14.19
N ASP A 25 1.94 -16.98 14.95
CA ASP A 25 1.48 -15.77 15.67
C ASP A 25 1.40 -14.59 14.69
N VAL A 26 0.28 -14.48 14.01
CA VAL A 26 -0.02 -13.37 13.08
C VAL A 26 -0.67 -12.17 13.78
N GLU A 27 -1.18 -12.35 15.01
CA GLU A 27 -1.84 -11.28 15.77
C GLU A 27 -0.82 -10.41 16.51
N GLY A 28 0.13 -11.05 17.20
CA GLY A 28 1.12 -10.37 18.02
C GLY A 28 0.50 -9.51 19.12
N PRO A 29 1.26 -8.54 19.65
CA PRO A 29 0.75 -7.66 20.69
C PRO A 29 -0.23 -6.59 20.16
N SER A 30 -0.30 -6.37 18.84
CA SER A 30 -1.15 -5.36 18.23
C SER A 30 -1.53 -5.74 16.80
N ALA A 31 -2.70 -6.34 16.61
CA ALA A 31 -3.24 -6.71 15.31
C ALA A 31 -4.05 -5.58 14.63
N GLY A 32 -4.23 -4.42 15.29
CA GLY A 32 -5.16 -3.39 14.85
C GLY A 32 -4.88 -2.87 13.44
N HIS A 33 -3.63 -2.54 13.14
CA HIS A 33 -3.24 -1.99 11.83
C HIS A 33 -3.47 -3.03 10.70
N GLY A 34 -2.97 -4.25 10.86
CA GLY A 34 -3.14 -5.32 9.86
C GLY A 34 -4.60 -5.71 9.64
N THR A 35 -5.40 -5.75 10.70
CA THR A 35 -6.85 -6.00 10.62
C THR A 35 -7.56 -4.90 9.85
N HIS A 36 -7.20 -3.63 10.10
CA HIS A 36 -7.77 -2.48 9.40
C HIS A 36 -7.44 -2.50 7.90
N VAL A 37 -6.18 -2.73 7.56
CA VAL A 37 -5.70 -2.87 6.18
C VAL A 37 -6.41 -4.02 5.45
N SER A 38 -6.52 -5.19 6.09
CA SER A 38 -7.22 -6.35 5.52
C SER A 38 -8.71 -6.08 5.29
N GLY A 39 -9.37 -5.37 6.22
CA GLY A 39 -10.76 -4.97 6.07
C GLY A 39 -11.00 -4.03 4.88
N ILE A 40 -10.09 -3.09 4.60
CA ILE A 40 -10.16 -2.24 3.40
C ILE A 40 -10.15 -3.10 2.13
N ILE A 41 -9.32 -4.13 2.08
CA ILE A 41 -9.26 -5.02 0.91
C ILE A 41 -10.54 -5.85 0.78
N THR A 42 -10.98 -6.53 1.87
CA THR A 42 -11.95 -7.63 1.73
C THR A 42 -13.00 -7.75 2.84
N ALA A 43 -13.33 -6.69 3.58
CA ALA A 43 -14.45 -6.77 4.51
C ALA A 43 -15.73 -7.22 3.79
N ASN A 44 -16.49 -8.09 4.45
CA ASN A 44 -17.66 -8.75 3.84
C ASN A 44 -18.78 -7.74 3.59
N ARG A 45 -19.21 -7.62 2.31
CA ARG A 45 -20.25 -6.69 1.86
C ARG A 45 -21.68 -7.14 2.16
N THR A 46 -21.89 -8.40 2.53
CA THR A 46 -23.24 -8.99 2.62
C THR A 46 -23.72 -9.22 4.04
N ASN A 47 -22.91 -8.92 5.04
CA ASN A 47 -23.24 -9.16 6.44
C ASN A 47 -23.98 -7.99 7.13
N GLY A 48 -24.09 -6.83 6.48
CA GLY A 48 -24.74 -5.63 7.03
C GLY A 48 -24.00 -4.99 8.21
N LEU A 49 -22.71 -5.31 8.41
CA LEU A 49 -21.89 -4.84 9.51
C LEU A 49 -20.69 -4.03 9.00
N GLY A 50 -20.39 -2.94 9.69
CA GLY A 50 -19.17 -2.13 9.44
C GLY A 50 -19.12 -1.50 8.06
N GLY A 51 -17.98 -1.59 7.42
CA GLY A 51 -17.74 -1.10 6.06
C GLY A 51 -17.50 -2.24 5.07
N ASP A 52 -17.63 -1.94 3.79
CA ASP A 52 -17.42 -2.88 2.70
C ASP A 52 -15.97 -2.85 2.22
N GLY A 53 -15.36 -4.02 2.06
CA GLY A 53 -14.06 -4.16 1.39
C GLY A 53 -14.17 -3.89 -0.11
N VAL A 54 -13.05 -3.56 -0.75
CA VAL A 54 -13.01 -3.32 -2.20
C VAL A 54 -13.28 -4.61 -2.99
N ALA A 55 -12.75 -5.75 -2.54
CA ALA A 55 -12.92 -7.06 -3.17
C ALA A 55 -13.41 -8.10 -2.14
N SER A 56 -14.66 -8.53 -2.24
CA SER A 56 -15.29 -9.40 -1.23
C SER A 56 -15.08 -10.91 -1.42
N ASN A 57 -14.51 -11.34 -2.55
CA ASN A 57 -14.34 -12.75 -2.93
C ASN A 57 -12.86 -13.15 -3.06
N VAL A 58 -12.02 -12.60 -2.20
CA VAL A 58 -10.58 -12.88 -2.15
C VAL A 58 -10.18 -13.39 -0.78
N LEU A 59 -9.05 -14.06 -0.69
CA LEU A 59 -8.47 -14.56 0.54
C LEU A 59 -7.32 -13.67 0.99
N ILE A 60 -7.18 -13.50 2.30
CA ILE A 60 -6.07 -12.78 2.92
C ILE A 60 -5.09 -13.79 3.53
N MET A 61 -3.82 -13.63 3.16
CA MET A 61 -2.70 -14.28 3.84
C MET A 61 -2.07 -13.23 4.77
N GLY A 62 -2.29 -13.36 6.07
CA GLY A 62 -1.68 -12.48 7.07
C GLY A 62 -0.21 -12.83 7.28
N LEU A 63 0.69 -11.90 7.00
CA LEU A 63 2.12 -12.02 7.25
C LEU A 63 2.59 -10.88 8.15
N ARG A 64 2.92 -11.21 9.40
CA ARG A 64 3.39 -10.24 10.37
C ARG A 64 4.89 -10.05 10.24
N ALA A 65 5.31 -9.06 9.45
CA ALA A 65 6.70 -8.73 9.17
C ALA A 65 7.20 -7.48 9.93
N VAL A 66 6.28 -6.70 10.54
CA VAL A 66 6.60 -5.43 11.20
C VAL A 66 6.37 -5.56 12.70
N PRO A 67 7.39 -5.32 13.55
CA PRO A 67 7.28 -5.33 15.01
C PRO A 67 6.69 -4.00 15.52
N ASN A 68 6.76 -3.76 16.84
CA ASN A 68 6.56 -2.43 17.41
C ASN A 68 7.79 -1.56 17.11
N GLY A 69 7.79 -0.85 15.99
CA GLY A 69 8.91 -0.08 15.48
C GLY A 69 9.12 -0.34 13.99
N ASP A 70 10.30 0.04 13.48
CA ASP A 70 10.64 -0.17 12.07
C ASP A 70 10.85 -1.67 11.79
N GLU A 71 10.44 -2.07 10.60
CA GLU A 71 10.63 -3.43 10.10
C GLU A 71 12.11 -3.74 9.80
N ALA A 72 12.54 -4.97 10.09
CA ALA A 72 13.85 -5.46 9.67
C ALA A 72 13.81 -5.87 8.19
N ASP A 73 14.83 -5.46 7.41
CA ASP A 73 14.92 -5.80 5.97
C ASP A 73 14.84 -7.30 5.72
N LYS A 74 15.47 -8.10 6.59
CA LYS A 74 15.44 -9.56 6.53
C LYS A 74 14.01 -10.10 6.67
N ASP A 75 13.23 -9.58 7.60
CA ASP A 75 11.87 -10.05 7.87
C ASP A 75 10.94 -9.69 6.71
N VAL A 76 11.11 -8.49 6.13
CA VAL A 76 10.39 -8.07 4.92
C VAL A 76 10.74 -8.99 3.75
N ALA A 77 12.02 -9.27 3.51
CA ALA A 77 12.46 -10.14 2.42
C ALA A 77 11.91 -11.57 2.56
N LEU A 78 11.94 -12.13 3.77
CA LEU A 78 11.39 -13.46 4.05
C LEU A 78 9.88 -13.51 3.90
N ALA A 79 9.16 -12.48 4.36
CA ALA A 79 7.70 -12.39 4.20
C ALA A 79 7.28 -12.30 2.72
N ILE A 80 7.99 -11.52 1.90
CA ILE A 80 7.74 -11.45 0.46
C ILE A 80 7.95 -12.83 -0.19
N ARG A 81 9.07 -13.50 0.09
CA ARG A 81 9.35 -14.85 -0.45
C ARG A 81 8.31 -15.86 -0.01
N TYR A 82 7.96 -15.87 1.27
CA TYR A 82 6.92 -16.74 1.81
C TYR A 82 5.56 -16.52 1.12
N ALA A 83 5.16 -15.26 0.93
CA ALA A 83 3.93 -14.92 0.22
C ALA A 83 3.91 -15.51 -1.19
N VAL A 84 4.99 -15.31 -1.94
CA VAL A 84 5.16 -15.82 -3.31
C VAL A 84 5.09 -17.35 -3.34
N ASP A 85 5.84 -18.01 -2.48
CA ASP A 85 5.93 -19.49 -2.42
C ASP A 85 4.60 -20.13 -2.01
N ASN A 86 3.76 -19.41 -1.28
CA ASN A 86 2.43 -19.86 -0.85
C ASN A 86 1.27 -19.33 -1.72
N GLY A 87 1.59 -18.81 -2.93
CA GLY A 87 0.60 -18.52 -3.96
C GLY A 87 -0.10 -17.17 -3.85
N ALA A 88 0.45 -16.22 -3.09
CA ALA A 88 -0.02 -14.84 -3.14
C ALA A 88 0.13 -14.27 -4.55
N GLN A 89 -0.89 -13.58 -5.03
CA GLN A 89 -0.86 -12.90 -6.33
C GLN A 89 -0.61 -11.40 -6.17
N ILE A 90 -0.97 -10.86 -5.02
CA ILE A 90 -0.79 -9.45 -4.65
C ILE A 90 -0.22 -9.40 -3.24
N ILE A 91 0.79 -8.58 -3.03
CA ILE A 91 1.38 -8.29 -1.72
C ILE A 91 1.13 -6.82 -1.40
N ASN A 92 0.35 -6.54 -0.35
CA ASN A 92 0.15 -5.20 0.15
C ASN A 92 1.15 -4.91 1.28
N MET A 93 1.91 -3.84 1.15
CA MET A 93 2.94 -3.40 2.09
C MET A 93 2.59 -2.01 2.62
N SER A 94 1.83 -1.98 3.73
CA SER A 94 1.39 -0.75 4.39
C SER A 94 2.37 -0.31 5.49
N PHE A 95 3.65 -0.29 5.19
CA PHE A 95 4.74 0.11 6.08
C PHE A 95 5.85 0.80 5.28
N GLY A 96 6.84 1.35 5.97
CA GLY A 96 8.03 1.92 5.33
C GLY A 96 8.91 2.65 6.33
N LYS A 97 10.18 2.82 5.98
CA LYS A 97 11.21 3.45 6.81
C LYS A 97 12.21 4.28 6.00
N ALA A 98 12.86 5.21 6.68
CA ALA A 98 13.83 6.10 6.04
C ALA A 98 15.19 5.43 5.75
N VAL A 99 15.53 4.35 6.43
CA VAL A 99 16.85 3.69 6.33
C VAL A 99 16.68 2.18 6.16
N SER A 100 17.30 1.63 5.13
CA SER A 100 17.32 0.19 4.83
C SER A 100 18.77 -0.30 4.71
N PRO A 101 19.41 -0.74 5.81
CA PRO A 101 20.83 -1.13 5.83
C PRO A 101 21.10 -2.35 4.95
N ASN A 102 20.16 -3.29 4.87
CA ASN A 102 20.29 -4.54 4.14
C ASN A 102 19.32 -4.60 2.95
N LYS A 103 19.14 -3.47 2.26
CA LYS A 103 18.22 -3.31 1.13
C LYS A 103 18.40 -4.34 0.01
N THR A 104 19.58 -4.93 -0.14
CA THR A 104 19.85 -5.97 -1.16
C THR A 104 18.95 -7.17 -0.98
N GLU A 105 18.70 -7.62 0.24
CA GLU A 105 17.81 -8.74 0.54
C GLU A 105 16.37 -8.46 0.09
N VAL A 106 15.91 -7.24 0.34
CA VAL A 106 14.57 -6.79 -0.05
C VAL A 106 14.45 -6.67 -1.57
N ILE A 107 15.47 -6.09 -2.24
CA ILE A 107 15.54 -6.00 -3.70
C ILE A 107 15.43 -7.39 -4.34
N GLU A 108 16.20 -8.37 -3.84
CA GLU A 108 16.18 -9.74 -4.38
C GLU A 108 14.84 -10.44 -4.11
N ALA A 109 14.17 -10.15 -3.01
CA ALA A 109 12.84 -10.68 -2.73
C ALA A 109 11.77 -10.07 -3.65
N ILE A 110 11.83 -8.76 -3.94
CA ILE A 110 10.92 -8.10 -4.87
C ILE A 110 11.16 -8.58 -6.30
N LYS A 111 12.42 -8.77 -6.74
CA LYS A 111 12.74 -9.38 -8.04
C LYS A 111 12.17 -10.79 -8.15
N TYR A 112 12.28 -11.58 -7.10
CA TYR A 112 11.67 -12.91 -7.06
C TYR A 112 10.15 -12.85 -7.22
N ALA A 113 9.49 -11.91 -6.56
CA ALA A 113 8.06 -11.67 -6.75
C ALA A 113 7.74 -11.23 -8.20
N GLU A 114 8.57 -10.37 -8.80
CA GLU A 114 8.46 -9.94 -10.21
C GLU A 114 8.56 -11.13 -11.16
N GLU A 115 9.57 -11.99 -11.00
CA GLU A 115 9.77 -13.20 -11.79
C GLU A 115 8.60 -14.19 -11.70
N LYS A 116 7.93 -14.23 -10.55
CA LYS A 116 6.75 -15.08 -10.32
C LYS A 116 5.44 -14.41 -10.72
N GLY A 117 5.49 -13.17 -11.22
CA GLY A 117 4.30 -12.43 -11.64
C GLY A 117 3.40 -11.99 -10.47
N VAL A 118 3.97 -11.72 -9.30
CA VAL A 118 3.26 -11.26 -8.11
C VAL A 118 3.37 -9.74 -8.02
N LEU A 119 2.24 -9.05 -7.86
CA LEU A 119 2.17 -7.60 -7.76
C LEU A 119 2.46 -7.15 -6.33
N CYS A 120 3.34 -6.16 -6.19
CA CYS A 120 3.63 -5.47 -4.94
C CYS A 120 2.93 -4.10 -4.93
N VAL A 121 2.15 -3.81 -3.90
CA VAL A 121 1.47 -2.52 -3.69
C VAL A 121 1.97 -1.93 -2.37
N HIS A 122 2.58 -0.76 -2.44
CA HIS A 122 3.29 -0.16 -1.32
C HIS A 122 2.74 1.22 -0.95
N ALA A 123 2.82 1.56 0.32
CA ALA A 123 2.40 2.85 0.87
C ALA A 123 3.56 3.86 0.82
N ALA A 124 3.38 4.97 0.12
CA ALA A 124 4.44 5.96 -0.11
C ALA A 124 5.01 6.62 1.17
N GLY A 125 4.31 6.50 2.30
CA GLY A 125 4.72 7.06 3.60
C GLY A 125 3.98 8.34 3.98
N ASN A 126 4.14 8.75 5.25
CA ASN A 126 3.32 9.77 5.90
C ASN A 126 4.15 10.95 6.45
N SER A 127 5.27 11.27 5.82
CA SER A 127 6.22 12.29 6.29
C SER A 127 6.10 13.62 5.55
N SER A 128 5.18 13.74 4.58
CA SER A 128 5.01 14.94 3.75
C SER A 128 6.26 15.28 2.93
N ILE A 129 7.03 14.28 2.49
CA ILE A 129 8.30 14.46 1.79
C ILE A 129 8.21 14.05 0.32
N ASP A 130 9.09 14.61 -0.46
CA ASP A 130 9.38 14.21 -1.84
C ASP A 130 10.29 12.97 -1.81
N ILE A 131 9.73 11.77 -2.06
CA ILE A 131 10.47 10.51 -1.99
C ILE A 131 11.51 10.33 -3.10
N GLY A 132 11.51 11.18 -4.11
CA GLY A 132 12.60 11.26 -5.08
C GLY A 132 13.86 11.90 -4.50
N LYS A 133 13.74 12.68 -3.41
CA LYS A 133 14.86 13.30 -2.69
C LYS A 133 15.22 12.57 -1.40
N GLU A 134 14.19 12.18 -0.64
CA GLU A 134 14.33 11.48 0.64
C GLU A 134 13.60 10.14 0.55
N PRO A 135 14.32 9.02 0.29
CA PRO A 135 13.68 7.75 -0.02
C PRO A 135 12.89 7.17 1.16
N ASN A 136 11.76 6.55 0.84
CA ASN A 136 11.03 5.65 1.73
C ASN A 136 11.30 4.19 1.27
N PHE A 137 11.63 3.29 2.19
CA PHE A 137 11.96 1.90 1.87
C PHE A 137 10.90 0.92 2.39
N PRO A 138 10.59 -0.17 1.64
CA PRO A 138 11.10 -0.50 0.29
C PRO A 138 10.73 0.57 -0.75
N SER A 139 11.41 0.59 -1.88
CA SER A 139 11.27 1.63 -2.90
C SER A 139 11.05 1.01 -4.28
N PRO A 140 10.29 1.66 -5.18
CA PRO A 140 10.10 1.18 -6.55
C PRO A 140 11.41 1.11 -7.33
N LYS A 141 12.40 1.92 -6.94
CA LYS A 141 13.69 2.02 -7.59
C LYS A 141 14.81 2.28 -6.61
N TYR A 142 15.95 1.67 -6.85
CA TYR A 142 17.16 1.88 -6.06
C TYR A 142 18.29 2.40 -6.97
N PRO A 143 19.26 3.17 -6.43
CA PRO A 143 20.37 3.70 -7.24
C PRO A 143 21.18 2.65 -8.00
N SER A 144 21.17 1.40 -7.54
CA SER A 144 21.84 0.27 -8.20
C SER A 144 21.05 -0.33 -9.37
N MET A 145 19.80 0.13 -9.60
CA MET A 145 18.91 -0.43 -10.62
C MET A 145 18.89 0.47 -11.85
N SER A 146 18.85 -0.14 -13.03
CA SER A 146 18.70 0.55 -14.31
C SER A 146 17.26 0.97 -14.62
N LYS A 147 16.28 0.28 -14.02
CA LYS A 147 14.84 0.53 -14.17
C LYS A 147 14.11 0.20 -12.86
N GLU A 148 12.90 0.69 -12.72
CA GLU A 148 11.98 0.35 -11.65
C GLU A 148 11.48 -1.10 -11.74
N PHE A 149 10.95 -1.61 -10.64
CA PHE A 149 10.23 -2.89 -10.63
C PHE A 149 8.94 -2.78 -11.45
N SER A 150 8.75 -3.70 -12.39
CA SER A 150 7.54 -3.72 -13.23
C SER A 150 6.31 -4.29 -12.52
N ASN A 151 6.50 -4.93 -11.37
CA ASN A 151 5.47 -5.49 -10.51
C ASN A 151 5.14 -4.60 -9.30
N TRP A 152 5.39 -3.29 -9.37
CA TRP A 152 5.25 -2.37 -8.25
C TRP A 152 4.18 -1.31 -8.50
N ILE A 153 3.45 -0.95 -7.46
CA ILE A 153 2.60 0.24 -7.39
C ILE A 153 2.90 0.99 -6.09
N GLU A 154 3.40 2.20 -6.19
CA GLU A 154 3.62 3.11 -5.07
C GLU A 154 2.39 4.02 -4.90
N VAL A 155 1.81 4.06 -3.69
CA VAL A 155 0.50 4.66 -3.46
C VAL A 155 0.55 5.83 -2.49
N GLY A 156 0.19 7.03 -2.97
CA GLY A 156 -0.04 8.21 -2.18
C GLY A 156 -1.47 8.29 -1.61
N ALA A 157 -1.66 9.12 -0.58
CA ALA A 157 -2.96 9.26 0.08
C ALA A 157 -3.75 10.47 -0.44
N SER A 158 -4.93 10.22 -0.99
CA SER A 158 -5.90 11.26 -1.34
C SER A 158 -6.97 11.45 -0.26
N THR A 159 -7.77 12.50 -0.43
CA THR A 159 -8.88 12.83 0.45
C THR A 159 -10.18 13.01 -0.33
N ARG A 160 -11.31 13.06 0.39
CA ARG A 160 -12.62 13.42 -0.19
C ARG A 160 -12.82 14.93 -0.41
N TYR A 161 -11.89 15.76 0.02
CA TYR A 161 -12.03 17.21 -0.03
C TYR A 161 -11.51 17.78 -1.34
N LYS A 162 -12.40 18.18 -2.23
CA LYS A 162 -12.06 18.73 -3.56
C LYS A 162 -11.32 20.07 -3.50
N LYS A 163 -11.44 20.80 -2.37
CA LYS A 163 -10.80 22.12 -2.18
C LYS A 163 -10.25 22.23 -0.79
N ALA A 164 -9.09 22.81 -0.67
CA ALA A 164 -8.52 23.19 0.62
C ALA A 164 -9.35 24.32 1.27
N LYS A 165 -9.43 24.31 2.61
CA LYS A 165 -9.99 25.41 3.38
C LYS A 165 -9.01 25.79 4.48
N ALA A 166 -8.48 27.00 4.41
CA ALA A 166 -7.57 27.52 5.42
C ALA A 166 -8.22 27.58 6.82
N ASP A 167 -7.45 27.24 7.83
CA ASP A 167 -7.79 27.50 9.22
C ASP A 167 -7.21 28.85 9.65
N LYS A 168 -8.03 29.89 9.53
CA LYS A 168 -7.64 31.27 9.85
C LYS A 168 -7.33 31.48 11.35
N LYS A 169 -7.76 30.55 12.23
CA LYS A 169 -7.58 30.68 13.66
C LYS A 169 -6.30 30.02 14.17
N ASN A 170 -5.98 28.83 13.62
CA ASN A 170 -4.87 28.01 14.11
C ASN A 170 -3.71 27.89 13.08
N GLY A 171 -3.85 28.49 11.91
CA GLY A 171 -2.95 28.30 10.77
C GLY A 171 -3.17 26.95 10.06
N GLY A 172 -2.64 26.79 8.84
CA GLY A 172 -2.82 25.60 8.03
C GLY A 172 -4.22 25.45 7.43
N PHE A 173 -4.74 24.24 7.37
CA PHE A 173 -6.02 23.94 6.71
C PHE A 173 -7.01 23.23 7.63
N LYS A 174 -8.29 23.62 7.56
CA LYS A 174 -9.43 22.83 8.07
C LYS A 174 -9.75 21.64 7.15
N GLN A 175 -9.51 21.82 5.85
CA GLN A 175 -9.65 20.80 4.83
C GLN A 175 -8.38 20.80 3.97
N PRO A 176 -7.69 19.66 3.82
CA PRO A 176 -6.37 19.63 3.20
C PRO A 176 -6.39 19.78 1.65
N GLY A 177 -7.52 19.65 1.01
CA GLY A 177 -7.60 19.52 -0.46
C GLY A 177 -7.57 18.05 -0.89
N LEU A 178 -7.24 17.78 -2.15
CA LEU A 178 -7.29 16.42 -2.71
C LEU A 178 -6.18 15.51 -2.20
N ALA A 179 -4.96 16.01 -2.05
CA ALA A 179 -3.87 15.27 -1.43
C ALA A 179 -3.95 15.37 0.10
N ALA A 180 -3.71 14.27 0.80
CA ALA A 180 -3.60 14.29 2.24
C ALA A 180 -2.31 14.99 2.67
N ARG A 181 -2.37 15.85 3.70
CA ARG A 181 -1.22 16.65 4.11
C ARG A 181 0.01 15.84 4.53
N PHE A 182 -0.22 14.65 5.06
CA PHE A 182 0.84 13.75 5.51
C PHE A 182 1.44 12.93 4.38
N SER A 183 0.78 12.82 3.21
CA SER A 183 1.24 11.93 2.14
C SER A 183 2.63 12.30 1.67
N ASN A 184 3.49 11.32 1.49
CA ASN A 184 4.65 11.48 0.64
C ASN A 184 4.19 11.58 -0.81
N TYR A 185 5.02 12.17 -1.65
CA TYR A 185 4.71 12.47 -3.05
C TYR A 185 5.98 12.46 -3.90
N ASN A 186 5.83 12.28 -5.18
CA ASN A 186 6.81 12.54 -6.24
C ASN A 186 6.20 12.12 -7.59
N ASN A 187 6.37 12.89 -8.63
CA ASN A 187 5.77 12.63 -9.95
C ASN A 187 6.47 11.53 -10.79
N ASP A 188 7.51 10.92 -10.27
CA ASP A 188 8.23 9.78 -10.89
C ASP A 188 8.17 8.52 -10.02
N MET A 189 8.18 8.69 -8.70
CA MET A 189 8.31 7.59 -7.72
C MET A 189 6.99 7.17 -7.06
N VAL A 190 5.96 8.02 -7.07
CA VAL A 190 4.60 7.68 -6.63
C VAL A 190 3.76 7.46 -7.87
N ASP A 191 3.19 6.26 -8.02
CA ASP A 191 2.43 5.92 -9.22
C ASP A 191 1.03 6.53 -9.22
N VAL A 192 0.28 6.36 -8.13
CA VAL A 192 -1.14 6.70 -8.05
C VAL A 192 -1.54 7.14 -6.65
N PHE A 193 -2.55 7.99 -6.54
CA PHE A 193 -3.18 8.29 -5.27
C PHE A 193 -4.44 7.45 -5.06
N ALA A 194 -4.75 7.15 -3.79
CA ALA A 194 -5.98 6.47 -3.39
C ALA A 194 -6.51 7.04 -2.07
N PRO A 195 -7.81 6.87 -1.72
CA PRO A 195 -8.35 7.37 -0.46
C PRO A 195 -7.57 6.89 0.75
N GLY A 196 -7.03 7.83 1.55
CA GLY A 196 -6.20 7.52 2.72
C GLY A 196 -6.50 8.39 3.95
N LEU A 197 -7.50 9.28 3.88
CA LEU A 197 -7.91 10.14 5.00
C LEU A 197 -9.29 9.71 5.53
N GLU A 198 -9.38 9.49 6.85
CA GLU A 198 -10.63 9.10 7.53
C GLU A 198 -11.25 7.82 6.94
N ILE A 199 -10.44 6.80 6.74
CA ILE A 199 -10.87 5.51 6.18
C ILE A 199 -11.40 4.63 7.28
N TYR A 200 -12.68 4.29 7.19
CA TYR A 200 -13.39 3.43 8.14
C TYR A 200 -13.19 1.97 7.77
N SER A 201 -12.74 1.15 8.72
CA SER A 201 -12.53 -0.29 8.52
C SER A 201 -12.51 -1.06 9.84
N THR A 202 -12.35 -2.37 9.74
CA THR A 202 -12.34 -3.33 10.86
C THR A 202 -11.10 -3.16 11.76
N ILE A 203 -11.29 -3.40 13.05
CA ILE A 203 -10.22 -3.61 14.02
C ILE A 203 -10.54 -4.85 14.87
N PRO A 204 -9.60 -5.38 15.68
CA PRO A 204 -9.88 -6.52 16.56
C PRO A 204 -11.11 -6.30 17.46
N ASN A 205 -11.67 -7.41 17.96
CA ASN A 205 -12.83 -7.43 18.87
C ASN A 205 -14.16 -7.01 18.24
N ASN A 206 -14.33 -7.19 16.93
CA ASN A 206 -15.53 -6.79 16.18
C ASN A 206 -15.84 -5.29 16.26
N GLU A 207 -14.79 -4.50 16.33
CA GLU A 207 -14.90 -3.05 16.34
C GLU A 207 -14.50 -2.46 14.98
N TYR A 208 -14.78 -1.17 14.81
CA TYR A 208 -14.50 -0.42 13.59
C TYR A 208 -14.04 0.98 13.96
N ILE A 209 -13.08 1.50 13.20
CA ILE A 209 -12.55 2.83 13.42
C ILE A 209 -12.17 3.49 12.10
N ALA A 210 -12.25 4.82 12.04
CA ALA A 210 -11.71 5.60 10.95
C ALA A 210 -10.28 6.06 11.32
N ILE A 211 -9.30 5.63 10.54
CA ILE A 211 -7.92 6.07 10.65
C ILE A 211 -7.39 6.60 9.32
N GLN A 212 -6.18 7.14 9.32
CA GLN A 212 -5.61 7.78 8.14
C GLN A 212 -4.17 7.35 7.92
N GLY A 213 -3.73 7.41 6.67
CA GLY A 213 -2.36 7.08 6.25
C GLY A 213 -2.32 6.60 4.81
N THR A 214 -1.16 6.64 4.20
CA THR A 214 -0.87 5.91 2.97
C THR A 214 -1.04 4.39 3.17
N SER A 215 -0.90 3.92 4.42
CA SER A 215 -1.26 2.56 4.85
C SER A 215 -2.72 2.18 4.58
N MET A 216 -3.63 3.14 4.44
CA MET A 216 -5.04 2.93 4.09
C MET A 216 -5.29 3.14 2.60
N ALA A 217 -4.46 3.92 1.94
CA ALA A 217 -4.51 4.13 0.49
C ALA A 217 -4.00 2.91 -0.30
N SER A 218 -2.88 2.33 0.11
CA SER A 218 -2.29 1.14 -0.52
C SER A 218 -3.27 -0.04 -0.60
N PRO A 219 -3.97 -0.46 0.47
CA PRO A 219 -4.94 -1.55 0.39
C PRO A 219 -6.17 -1.25 -0.47
N MET A 220 -6.53 0.03 -0.71
CA MET A 220 -7.56 0.38 -1.70
C MET A 220 -7.12 -0.07 -3.10
N VAL A 221 -5.87 0.22 -3.48
CA VAL A 221 -5.31 -0.17 -4.77
C VAL A 221 -5.11 -1.69 -4.86
N ALA A 222 -4.60 -2.32 -3.80
CA ALA A 222 -4.49 -3.77 -3.72
C ALA A 222 -5.86 -4.46 -3.87
N GLY A 223 -6.90 -3.88 -3.26
CA GLY A 223 -8.28 -4.34 -3.41
C GLY A 223 -8.80 -4.20 -4.85
N VAL A 224 -8.49 -3.09 -5.54
CA VAL A 224 -8.85 -2.93 -6.97
C VAL A 224 -8.13 -3.98 -7.81
N ALA A 225 -6.85 -4.21 -7.59
CA ALA A 225 -6.10 -5.26 -8.30
C ALA A 225 -6.69 -6.65 -8.04
N ALA A 226 -7.06 -6.96 -6.79
CA ALA A 226 -7.68 -8.23 -6.41
C ALA A 226 -9.08 -8.39 -7.04
N LEU A 227 -9.88 -7.34 -7.07
CA LEU A 227 -11.17 -7.31 -7.75
C LEU A 227 -11.01 -7.65 -9.23
N LEU A 228 -10.11 -6.94 -9.92
CA LEU A 228 -9.85 -7.19 -11.35
C LEU A 228 -9.39 -8.63 -11.59
N LYS A 229 -8.47 -9.14 -10.78
CA LYS A 229 -7.98 -10.51 -10.92
C LYS A 229 -9.07 -11.55 -10.70
N SER A 230 -10.01 -11.31 -9.78
CA SER A 230 -11.11 -12.24 -9.51
C SER A 230 -12.13 -12.32 -10.65
N TYR A 231 -12.41 -11.21 -11.32
CA TYR A 231 -13.35 -11.14 -12.44
C TYR A 231 -12.68 -11.46 -13.80
N TYR A 232 -11.40 -11.14 -13.95
CA TYR A 232 -10.63 -11.34 -15.18
C TYR A 232 -9.39 -12.23 -14.91
N PRO A 233 -9.58 -13.51 -14.57
CA PRO A 233 -8.49 -14.39 -14.10
C PRO A 233 -7.39 -14.63 -15.14
N LYS A 234 -7.67 -14.39 -16.42
CA LYS A 234 -6.67 -14.52 -17.51
C LYS A 234 -5.69 -13.34 -17.57
N LEU A 235 -6.03 -12.18 -17.01
CA LEU A 235 -5.12 -11.05 -16.97
C LEU A 235 -3.94 -11.37 -16.05
N THR A 236 -2.74 -11.08 -16.52
CA THR A 236 -1.53 -11.10 -15.68
C THR A 236 -1.56 -9.93 -14.68
N MET A 237 -0.76 -10.02 -13.62
CA MET A 237 -0.68 -8.92 -12.65
C MET A 237 -0.04 -7.66 -13.23
N PHE A 238 0.84 -7.80 -14.23
CA PHE A 238 1.39 -6.67 -14.99
C PHE A 238 0.31 -5.95 -15.81
N GLU A 239 -0.56 -6.70 -16.48
CA GLU A 239 -1.69 -6.11 -17.20
C GLU A 239 -2.69 -5.42 -16.26
N ILE A 240 -2.92 -5.98 -15.08
CA ILE A 240 -3.78 -5.38 -14.06
C ILE A 240 -3.16 -4.07 -13.54
N ARG A 241 -1.83 -4.04 -13.29
CA ARG A 241 -1.11 -2.82 -12.96
C ARG A 241 -1.30 -1.76 -14.04
N ASP A 242 -1.07 -2.11 -15.29
CA ASP A 242 -1.22 -1.20 -16.42
C ASP A 242 -2.65 -0.69 -16.60
N ILE A 243 -3.66 -1.55 -16.34
CA ILE A 243 -5.07 -1.16 -16.32
C ILE A 243 -5.33 -0.12 -15.23
N ILE A 244 -4.82 -0.34 -14.02
CA ILE A 244 -4.97 0.61 -12.91
C ILE A 244 -4.39 1.97 -13.30
N PHE A 245 -3.20 2.02 -13.90
CA PHE A 245 -2.54 3.26 -14.30
C PHE A 245 -3.27 3.98 -15.42
N GLN A 246 -3.76 3.26 -16.42
CA GLN A 246 -4.46 3.82 -17.59
C GLN A 246 -5.90 4.26 -17.28
N SER A 247 -6.46 3.82 -16.16
CA SER A 247 -7.86 4.04 -15.80
C SER A 247 -8.08 5.02 -14.64
N VAL A 248 -7.02 5.68 -14.16
CA VAL A 248 -7.13 6.66 -13.08
C VAL A 248 -8.14 7.76 -13.40
N GLN A 249 -8.71 8.36 -12.37
CA GLN A 249 -9.36 9.65 -12.52
C GLN A 249 -8.29 10.72 -12.55
N THR A 250 -7.94 11.19 -13.73
CA THR A 250 -6.99 12.30 -13.92
C THR A 250 -7.49 13.59 -13.25
N ILE A 251 -6.60 14.29 -12.58
CA ILE A 251 -6.89 15.49 -11.80
C ILE A 251 -6.24 16.72 -12.48
N ASP A 252 -7.02 17.43 -13.25
CA ASP A 252 -6.61 18.71 -13.87
C ASP A 252 -6.96 19.89 -12.94
N ARG A 253 -6.27 19.98 -11.82
CA ARG A 253 -6.39 21.10 -10.87
C ARG A 253 -5.22 21.14 -9.90
N THR A 254 -5.09 22.25 -9.18
CA THR A 254 -4.14 22.40 -8.09
C THR A 254 -4.68 21.80 -6.76
N THR A 255 -3.76 21.50 -5.90
CA THR A 255 -3.97 21.11 -4.49
C THR A 255 -2.78 21.62 -3.67
N PRO A 256 -2.94 21.88 -2.37
CA PRO A 256 -1.80 22.17 -1.54
C PRO A 256 -0.78 21.02 -1.57
N LEU A 257 0.49 21.37 -1.74
CA LEU A 257 1.59 20.42 -1.59
C LEU A 257 1.52 19.77 -0.21
N PRO A 258 1.61 18.43 -0.09
CA PRO A 258 1.65 17.79 1.21
C PRO A 258 2.69 18.41 2.14
N GLY A 259 2.29 18.72 3.36
CA GLY A 259 3.14 19.42 4.34
C GLY A 259 3.19 20.95 4.22
N ASP A 260 2.80 21.52 3.08
CA ASP A 260 2.89 22.95 2.79
C ASP A 260 1.50 23.58 2.54
N ILE A 261 1.49 24.89 2.32
CA ILE A 261 0.33 25.70 1.90
C ILE A 261 0.42 26.13 0.44
N VAL A 262 1.52 25.83 -0.23
CA VAL A 262 1.75 26.17 -1.64
C VAL A 262 0.88 25.27 -2.52
N GLU A 263 0.10 25.89 -3.41
CA GLU A 263 -0.70 25.17 -4.40
C GLU A 263 0.19 24.72 -5.56
N VAL A 264 0.12 23.43 -5.88
CA VAL A 264 0.82 22.81 -7.02
C VAL A 264 -0.18 22.07 -7.90
N PRO A 265 0.08 21.89 -9.20
CA PRO A 265 -0.66 20.94 -10.02
C PRO A 265 -0.65 19.55 -9.40
N PHE A 266 -1.79 18.84 -9.40
CA PHE A 266 -1.85 17.49 -8.86
C PHE A 266 -0.87 16.53 -9.59
N ALA A 267 -0.61 16.78 -10.86
CA ALA A 267 0.35 16.09 -11.70
C ALA A 267 1.81 16.13 -11.17
N GLU A 268 2.15 17.04 -10.27
CA GLU A 268 3.46 17.05 -9.63
C GLU A 268 3.58 16.04 -8.47
N LEU A 269 2.50 15.37 -8.10
CA LEU A 269 2.44 14.49 -6.94
C LEU A 269 2.59 13.01 -7.27
N CYS A 270 2.24 12.58 -8.49
CA CYS A 270 2.33 11.19 -8.91
C CYS A 270 2.41 11.04 -10.44
N ALA A 271 2.96 9.92 -10.89
CA ALA A 271 3.25 9.63 -12.31
C ALA A 271 2.00 9.50 -13.20
N THR A 272 0.86 9.11 -12.65
CA THR A 272 -0.39 8.95 -13.40
C THR A 272 -1.29 10.20 -13.38
N ASP A 273 -0.88 11.27 -12.73
CA ASP A 273 -1.65 12.51 -12.56
C ASP A 273 -3.03 12.28 -11.93
N GLY A 274 -3.21 11.17 -11.18
CA GLY A 274 -4.57 10.77 -10.86
C GLY A 274 -4.79 9.97 -9.57
N ILE A 275 -6.07 9.74 -9.34
CA ILE A 275 -6.59 8.94 -8.23
C ILE A 275 -7.18 7.65 -8.81
N VAL A 276 -6.94 6.51 -8.16
CA VAL A 276 -7.47 5.22 -8.56
C VAL A 276 -8.99 5.27 -8.77
N ASN A 277 -9.46 4.66 -9.88
CA ASN A 277 -10.88 4.61 -10.21
C ASN A 277 -11.28 3.19 -10.59
N VAL A 278 -11.97 2.50 -9.69
CA VAL A 278 -12.38 1.11 -9.88
C VAL A 278 -13.35 0.93 -11.04
N TYR A 279 -14.26 1.89 -11.26
CA TYR A 279 -15.21 1.81 -12.36
C TYR A 279 -14.52 1.83 -13.73
N ASN A 280 -13.65 2.81 -13.94
CA ASN A 280 -12.87 2.89 -15.18
C ASN A 280 -11.95 1.66 -15.36
N ALA A 281 -11.37 1.17 -14.26
CA ALA A 281 -10.50 -0.01 -14.28
C ALA A 281 -11.26 -1.27 -14.73
N VAL A 282 -12.48 -1.48 -14.24
CA VAL A 282 -13.33 -2.59 -14.65
C VAL A 282 -13.71 -2.48 -16.12
N GLN A 283 -14.11 -1.31 -16.61
CA GLN A 283 -14.43 -1.09 -18.03
C GLN A 283 -13.23 -1.41 -18.93
N LEU A 284 -12.06 -0.90 -18.60
CA LEU A 284 -10.85 -1.15 -19.38
C LEU A 284 -10.42 -2.62 -19.31
N ALA A 285 -10.60 -3.29 -18.17
CA ALA A 285 -10.31 -4.72 -18.01
C ALA A 285 -11.25 -5.57 -18.88
N GLU A 286 -12.52 -5.24 -18.96
CA GLU A 286 -13.48 -5.92 -19.82
C GLU A 286 -13.10 -5.81 -21.30
N GLU A 287 -12.77 -4.59 -21.75
CA GLU A 287 -12.29 -4.35 -23.14
C GLU A 287 -11.04 -5.19 -23.46
N LYS A 288 -10.04 -5.17 -22.58
CA LYS A 288 -8.79 -5.92 -22.77
C LYS A 288 -8.97 -7.43 -22.64
N SER A 289 -9.98 -7.91 -21.94
CA SER A 289 -10.27 -9.33 -21.77
C SER A 289 -11.10 -9.90 -22.91
N ALA A 290 -11.90 -9.10 -23.61
CA ALA A 290 -12.73 -9.53 -24.73
C ALA A 290 -11.92 -10.04 -25.94
N GLY A 291 -10.62 -9.75 -25.99
CA GLY A 291 -9.67 -10.21 -27.01
C GLY A 291 -8.86 -11.47 -26.61
N LYS A 292 -9.08 -12.04 -25.40
CA LYS A 292 -8.37 -13.18 -24.83
C LYS A 292 -9.29 -14.37 -24.57
#